data_5dddf07e55b4543df49cfe389eb860b4
#
_entry.id   5dddf07e55b4543df49cfe389eb860b4
#
_cell.length_a   1.000
_cell.length_b   1.000
_cell.length_c   1.000
_cell.angle_alpha   90.00
_cell.angle_beta   90.00
_cell.angle_gamma   90.00
#
_symmetry.space_group_name_H-M   'P 1'
#
loop_
_entity.id
_entity.type
_entity.pdbx_description
1 polymer ?
#
loop_
_entity_poly.entity_id
_entity_poly.type
_entity_poly.pdbx_seq_one_letter_code
_entity_poly.pdbx_strand_id
1 'polypeptide(L)'
;MKILAINPGSTSTKIAVFEDAVPLMTHTIRHSVEELAPFPRVLDQLDYRRDLIIKALADNNIPFEFDAVIGRGGLTQPIPGGVYDVNEEMVQAMKNAPRDHACNLGSLLAHDIASYLNGCRAFIADPGIVDEMDEIAHITGSPIMPRITTWHALNQRAIARRFARDYSERHPEAPKKYEDMNLIICHLGGGISVGAHCKGRCIDVNNAFDGEGPFSPERAGSLPSGALIDLCYSGRYTKEELKKRISGKAGLAAHLGTVSIPEIEQRIAEGDEKAELMLNAMIYQIAKAVGALAPVLFGKIDAILVTGGIAYSKYVMEHLRQRVEFLAPMYVYPGEDELEALALNALGALRGEQKVKTYHLPTGLSTANPPRETMARKNKEICAPA
;
A
#
# COMPACT_ATOMS: atom_id res chain seq x y z
N MET A 1 -0.79 25.45 7.81
CA MET A 1 -1.23 25.01 6.46
C MET A 1 -2.34 24.02 6.63
N LYS A 2 -3.46 24.26 5.94
CA LYS A 2 -4.66 23.42 6.05
C LYS A 2 -4.70 22.41 4.89
N ILE A 3 -4.79 21.14 5.21
CA ILE A 3 -4.67 20.04 4.24
C ILE A 3 -5.88 19.11 4.38
N LEU A 4 -6.54 18.81 3.26
CA LEU A 4 -7.57 17.77 3.15
C LEU A 4 -6.95 16.49 2.58
N ALA A 5 -6.95 15.42 3.36
CA ALA A 5 -6.52 14.09 2.94
C ALA A 5 -7.73 13.21 2.61
N ILE A 6 -7.69 12.48 1.48
CA ILE A 6 -8.80 11.68 0.96
C ILE A 6 -8.29 10.27 0.63
N ASN A 7 -8.93 9.25 1.22
CA ASN A 7 -8.66 7.84 0.94
C ASN A 7 -9.94 7.10 0.56
N PRO A 8 -10.27 7.01 -0.73
CA PRO A 8 -11.45 6.30 -1.21
C PRO A 8 -11.22 4.78 -1.20
N GLY A 9 -12.11 4.06 -0.51
CA GLY A 9 -12.23 2.61 -0.52
C GLY A 9 -13.47 2.15 -1.28
N SER A 10 -13.64 0.84 -1.43
CA SER A 10 -14.76 0.25 -2.17
C SER A 10 -16.12 0.62 -1.58
N THR A 11 -16.26 0.53 -0.25
CA THR A 11 -17.51 0.76 0.49
C THR A 11 -17.45 1.97 1.43
N SER A 12 -16.40 2.80 1.32
CA SER A 12 -16.26 4.00 2.14
C SER A 12 -15.31 5.00 1.51
N THR A 13 -15.42 6.26 1.93
CA THR A 13 -14.42 7.30 1.68
C THR A 13 -13.98 7.85 3.03
N LYS A 14 -12.73 7.64 3.37
CA LYS A 14 -12.14 8.22 4.58
C LYS A 14 -11.54 9.57 4.24
N ILE A 15 -11.82 10.58 5.06
CA ILE A 15 -11.26 11.91 4.94
C ILE A 15 -10.70 12.40 6.27
N ALA A 16 -9.68 13.25 6.21
CA ALA A 16 -9.20 13.98 7.38
C ALA A 16 -8.74 15.38 6.98
N VAL A 17 -8.95 16.31 7.87
CA VAL A 17 -8.45 17.67 7.74
C VAL A 17 -7.36 17.87 8.79
N PHE A 18 -6.23 18.41 8.34
CA PHE A 18 -5.11 18.72 9.20
C PHE A 18 -4.79 20.22 9.14
N GLU A 19 -4.36 20.75 10.25
CA GLU A 19 -3.66 22.03 10.31
C GLU A 19 -2.19 21.73 10.66
N ASP A 20 -1.31 21.92 9.69
CA ASP A 20 0.06 21.38 9.71
C ASP A 20 0.05 19.85 9.98
N ALA A 21 0.64 19.40 11.07
CA ALA A 21 0.66 17.98 11.47
C ALA A 21 -0.46 17.60 12.45
N VAL A 22 -1.35 18.55 12.82
CA VAL A 22 -2.39 18.31 13.82
C VAL A 22 -3.71 17.98 13.15
N PRO A 23 -4.32 16.83 13.43
CA PRO A 23 -5.63 16.48 12.89
C PRO A 23 -6.73 17.35 13.53
N LEU A 24 -7.49 18.05 12.71
CA LEU A 24 -8.66 18.81 13.13
C LEU A 24 -9.94 17.96 13.06
N MET A 25 -10.01 17.08 12.06
CA MET A 25 -11.17 16.23 11.80
C MET A 25 -10.72 14.94 11.13
N THR A 26 -11.32 13.82 11.53
CA THR A 26 -11.26 12.56 10.79
C THR A 26 -12.67 12.02 10.65
N HIS A 27 -13.08 11.65 9.44
CA HIS A 27 -14.42 11.16 9.18
C HIS A 27 -14.43 10.03 8.16
N THR A 28 -15.32 9.06 8.37
CA THR A 28 -15.52 7.93 7.45
C THR A 28 -16.92 7.99 6.87
N ILE A 29 -17.02 8.32 5.60
CA ILE A 29 -18.27 8.29 4.83
C ILE A 29 -18.46 6.84 4.35
N ARG A 30 -19.50 6.18 4.82
CA ARG A 30 -19.85 4.82 4.39
C ARG A 30 -20.79 4.90 3.18
N HIS A 31 -20.62 3.95 2.26
CA HIS A 31 -21.45 3.82 1.07
C HIS A 31 -22.13 2.46 1.12
N SER A 32 -23.45 2.44 1.10
CA SER A 32 -24.22 1.20 1.01
C SER A 32 -24.19 0.62 -0.41
N VAL A 33 -24.56 -0.65 -0.55
CA VAL A 33 -24.64 -1.31 -1.86
C VAL A 33 -25.70 -0.62 -2.75
N GLU A 34 -26.80 -0.19 -2.13
CA GLU A 34 -27.92 0.50 -2.81
C GLU A 34 -27.49 1.87 -3.33
N GLU A 35 -26.70 2.63 -2.55
CA GLU A 35 -26.17 3.94 -2.97
C GLU A 35 -25.19 3.82 -4.12
N LEU A 36 -24.42 2.73 -4.18
CA LEU A 36 -23.43 2.49 -5.23
C LEU A 36 -24.02 1.78 -6.47
N ALA A 37 -25.17 1.14 -6.36
CA ALA A 37 -25.81 0.40 -7.45
C ALA A 37 -26.05 1.20 -8.74
N PRO A 38 -26.39 2.51 -8.69
CA PRO A 38 -26.56 3.31 -9.91
C PRO A 38 -25.29 3.54 -10.73
N PHE A 39 -24.11 3.27 -10.19
CA PHE A 39 -22.81 3.55 -10.82
C PHE A 39 -22.19 2.26 -11.39
N PRO A 40 -22.24 2.04 -12.72
CA PRO A 40 -21.67 0.84 -13.34
C PRO A 40 -20.15 0.71 -13.16
N ARG A 41 -19.46 1.83 -13.12
CA ARG A 41 -18.01 1.91 -12.90
C ARG A 41 -17.69 2.74 -11.65
N VAL A 42 -16.58 2.44 -11.01
CA VAL A 42 -16.11 3.23 -9.87
C VAL A 42 -15.87 4.70 -10.26
N LEU A 43 -15.38 4.94 -11.47
CA LEU A 43 -15.15 6.29 -11.98
C LEU A 43 -16.42 7.14 -12.01
N ASP A 44 -17.58 6.52 -12.27
CA ASP A 44 -18.87 7.22 -12.34
C ASP A 44 -19.33 7.73 -10.95
N GLN A 45 -18.67 7.30 -9.86
CA GLN A 45 -18.93 7.74 -8.49
C GLN A 45 -18.22 9.06 -8.11
N LEU A 46 -17.47 9.70 -9.04
CA LEU A 46 -16.62 10.86 -8.72
C LEU A 46 -17.45 12.01 -8.11
N ASP A 47 -18.47 12.48 -8.82
CA ASP A 47 -19.32 13.60 -8.37
C ASP A 47 -20.06 13.25 -7.08
N TYR A 48 -20.65 12.06 -7.01
CA TYR A 48 -21.34 11.56 -5.82
C TYR A 48 -20.42 11.60 -4.58
N ARG A 49 -19.20 11.08 -4.70
CA ARG A 49 -18.25 11.06 -3.56
C ARG A 49 -17.73 12.47 -3.21
N ARG A 50 -17.48 13.33 -4.21
CA ARG A 50 -17.11 14.71 -3.99
C ARG A 50 -18.18 15.45 -3.16
N ASP A 51 -19.44 15.34 -3.57
CA ASP A 51 -20.55 16.03 -2.92
C ASP A 51 -20.73 15.55 -1.47
N LEU A 52 -20.54 14.26 -1.20
CA LEU A 52 -20.54 13.72 0.16
C LEU A 52 -19.36 14.24 1.00
N ILE A 53 -18.18 14.41 0.40
CA ILE A 53 -17.03 15.00 1.10
C ILE A 53 -17.34 16.46 1.48
N ILE A 54 -17.81 17.26 0.53
CA ILE A 54 -18.17 18.68 0.79
C ILE A 54 -19.24 18.77 1.88
N LYS A 55 -20.27 17.92 1.81
CA LYS A 55 -21.31 17.85 2.84
C LYS A 55 -20.71 17.47 4.21
N ALA A 56 -19.86 16.46 4.27
CA ALA A 56 -19.24 16.05 5.53
C ALA A 56 -18.37 17.15 6.15
N LEU A 57 -17.67 17.94 5.34
CA LEU A 57 -16.94 19.12 5.81
C LEU A 57 -17.87 20.15 6.41
N ALA A 58 -18.96 20.49 5.72
CA ALA A 58 -19.97 21.45 6.19
C ALA A 58 -20.66 20.97 7.49
N ASP A 59 -21.07 19.71 7.55
CA ASP A 59 -21.72 19.09 8.72
C ASP A 59 -20.80 19.11 9.97
N ASN A 60 -19.48 19.14 9.77
CA ASN A 60 -18.47 19.23 10.84
C ASN A 60 -17.94 20.65 11.06
N ASN A 61 -18.56 21.67 10.47
CA ASN A 61 -18.16 23.08 10.57
C ASN A 61 -16.71 23.35 10.12
N ILE A 62 -16.22 22.58 9.15
CA ILE A 62 -14.89 22.81 8.54
C ILE A 62 -15.04 23.78 7.38
N PRO A 63 -14.40 24.96 7.41
CA PRO A 63 -14.38 25.88 6.28
C PRO A 63 -13.77 25.21 5.04
N PHE A 64 -14.41 25.44 3.87
CA PHE A 64 -13.94 24.92 2.59
C PHE A 64 -12.78 25.77 2.04
N GLU A 65 -11.66 25.75 2.76
CA GLU A 65 -10.43 26.51 2.50
C GLU A 65 -9.23 25.61 2.82
N PHE A 66 -8.44 25.28 1.80
CA PHE A 66 -7.30 24.39 1.94
C PHE A 66 -6.10 24.91 1.13
N ASP A 67 -4.87 24.74 1.68
CA ASP A 67 -3.62 24.98 0.96
C ASP A 67 -3.33 23.82 0.01
N ALA A 68 -3.74 22.60 0.38
CA ALA A 68 -3.65 21.43 -0.48
C ALA A 68 -4.77 20.42 -0.21
N VAL A 69 -5.13 19.68 -1.27
CA VAL A 69 -5.90 18.44 -1.20
C VAL A 69 -5.01 17.31 -1.66
N ILE A 70 -4.93 16.26 -0.87
CA ILE A 70 -4.12 15.08 -1.21
C ILE A 70 -4.98 13.82 -1.22
N GLY A 71 -4.91 13.08 -2.33
CA GLY A 71 -5.62 11.81 -2.47
C GLY A 71 -4.68 10.61 -2.45
N ARG A 72 -5.22 9.45 -2.07
CA ARG A 72 -4.53 8.18 -2.33
C ARG A 72 -4.42 7.99 -3.84
N GLY A 73 -3.21 7.75 -4.35
CA GLY A 73 -2.99 7.54 -5.77
C GLY A 73 -3.55 6.20 -6.26
N GLY A 74 -3.96 6.17 -7.53
CA GLY A 74 -4.61 5.03 -8.16
C GLY A 74 -3.65 4.07 -8.88
N LEU A 75 -4.24 3.17 -9.68
CA LEU A 75 -3.59 2.07 -10.36
C LEU A 75 -3.35 2.41 -11.84
N THR A 76 -2.37 3.26 -12.11
CA THR A 76 -1.88 3.58 -13.47
C THR A 76 -0.67 2.71 -13.83
N GLN A 77 0.25 3.24 -14.58
CA GLN A 77 1.55 2.62 -14.80
C GLN A 77 2.46 2.76 -13.56
N PRO A 78 3.47 1.88 -13.40
CA PRO A 78 4.47 2.01 -12.35
C PRO A 78 5.18 3.35 -12.37
N ILE A 79 5.37 3.95 -11.19
CA ILE A 79 6.09 5.22 -11.01
C ILE A 79 7.01 5.14 -9.78
N PRO A 80 8.09 5.93 -9.71
CA PRO A 80 8.89 6.06 -8.50
C PRO A 80 8.08 6.60 -7.31
N GLY A 81 8.44 6.24 -6.08
CA GLY A 81 7.84 6.76 -4.87
C GLY A 81 8.02 8.27 -4.70
N GLY A 82 7.17 8.90 -3.91
CA GLY A 82 7.20 10.33 -3.58
C GLY A 82 5.87 11.04 -3.80
N VAL A 83 5.90 12.38 -3.69
CA VAL A 83 4.74 13.24 -3.89
C VAL A 83 4.69 13.72 -5.33
N TYR A 84 3.50 13.70 -5.92
CA TYR A 84 3.24 14.16 -7.27
C TYR A 84 2.15 15.22 -7.27
N ASP A 85 2.33 16.29 -8.08
CA ASP A 85 1.21 17.14 -8.49
C ASP A 85 0.23 16.33 -9.35
N VAL A 86 -1.06 16.49 -9.10
CA VAL A 86 -2.10 15.90 -9.96
C VAL A 86 -2.31 16.83 -11.15
N ASN A 87 -1.61 16.55 -12.23
CA ASN A 87 -1.73 17.27 -13.49
C ASN A 87 -2.75 16.60 -14.43
N GLU A 88 -3.04 17.26 -15.57
CA GLU A 88 -3.99 16.75 -16.57
C GLU A 88 -3.60 15.39 -17.13
N GLU A 89 -2.30 15.12 -17.31
CA GLU A 89 -1.82 13.81 -17.78
C GLU A 89 -2.17 12.70 -16.77
N MET A 90 -2.03 12.96 -15.48
CA MET A 90 -2.42 12.02 -14.42
C MET A 90 -3.94 11.83 -14.40
N VAL A 91 -4.73 12.91 -14.53
CA VAL A 91 -6.20 12.83 -14.61
C VAL A 91 -6.62 11.93 -15.76
N GLN A 92 -6.02 12.10 -16.95
CA GLN A 92 -6.31 11.25 -18.10
C GLN A 92 -5.87 9.80 -17.88
N ALA A 93 -4.71 9.57 -17.28
CA ALA A 93 -4.25 8.22 -16.94
C ALA A 93 -5.22 7.51 -15.98
N MET A 94 -5.76 8.22 -14.98
CA MET A 94 -6.70 7.66 -14.02
C MET A 94 -8.06 7.35 -14.65
N LYS A 95 -8.56 8.23 -15.53
CA LYS A 95 -9.81 7.99 -16.29
C LYS A 95 -9.72 6.76 -17.20
N ASN A 96 -8.52 6.45 -17.68
CA ASN A 96 -8.22 5.31 -18.57
C ASN A 96 -7.49 4.17 -17.86
N ALA A 97 -7.50 4.14 -16.53
CA ALA A 97 -6.77 3.12 -15.76
C ALA A 97 -7.23 1.70 -16.13
N PRO A 98 -6.30 0.75 -16.26
CA PRO A 98 -6.61 -0.62 -16.72
C PRO A 98 -7.43 -1.43 -15.71
N ARG A 99 -7.51 -0.96 -14.48
CA ARG A 99 -8.31 -1.56 -13.39
C ARG A 99 -9.25 -0.52 -12.81
N ASP A 100 -10.54 -0.85 -12.78
CA ASP A 100 -11.57 -0.07 -12.11
C ASP A 100 -11.52 -0.33 -10.60
N HIS A 101 -10.91 0.59 -9.85
CA HIS A 101 -10.70 0.46 -8.41
C HIS A 101 -10.91 1.80 -7.71
N ALA A 102 -11.47 1.77 -6.50
CA ALA A 102 -11.83 2.97 -5.75
C ALA A 102 -10.63 3.92 -5.50
N CYS A 103 -9.40 3.40 -5.34
CA CYS A 103 -8.23 4.26 -5.16
C CYS A 103 -7.96 5.19 -6.35
N ASN A 104 -8.45 4.86 -7.56
CA ASN A 104 -8.30 5.73 -8.73
C ASN A 104 -9.03 7.07 -8.55
N LEU A 105 -10.08 7.10 -7.74
CA LEU A 105 -10.80 8.33 -7.43
C LEU A 105 -10.00 9.30 -6.54
N GLY A 106 -8.98 8.83 -5.82
CA GLY A 106 -8.26 9.69 -4.88
C GLY A 106 -7.60 10.89 -5.53
N SER A 107 -6.87 10.67 -6.63
CA SER A 107 -6.27 11.77 -7.41
C SER A 107 -7.31 12.65 -8.08
N LEU A 108 -8.39 12.04 -8.62
CA LEU A 108 -9.45 12.77 -9.30
C LEU A 108 -10.23 13.66 -8.33
N LEU A 109 -10.57 13.16 -7.13
CA LEU A 109 -11.20 13.92 -6.06
C LEU A 109 -10.29 15.06 -5.58
N ALA A 110 -8.98 14.78 -5.42
CA ALA A 110 -8.04 15.82 -5.00
C ALA A 110 -7.95 16.95 -6.03
N HIS A 111 -7.85 16.60 -7.32
CA HIS A 111 -7.81 17.58 -8.40
C HIS A 111 -9.12 18.37 -8.51
N ASP A 112 -10.25 17.69 -8.49
CA ASP A 112 -11.56 18.30 -8.64
C ASP A 112 -11.86 19.27 -7.48
N ILE A 113 -11.69 18.84 -6.23
CA ILE A 113 -11.91 19.69 -5.05
C ILE A 113 -10.95 20.90 -5.04
N ALA A 114 -9.66 20.68 -5.34
CA ALA A 114 -8.69 21.77 -5.39
C ALA A 114 -9.04 22.82 -6.47
N SER A 115 -9.68 22.42 -7.58
CA SER A 115 -10.05 23.32 -8.67
C SER A 115 -11.07 24.39 -8.28
N TYR A 116 -11.84 24.18 -7.21
CA TYR A 116 -12.77 25.18 -6.67
C TYR A 116 -12.10 26.20 -5.75
N LEU A 117 -10.81 26.03 -5.44
CA LEU A 117 -10.10 26.82 -4.42
C LEU A 117 -8.90 27.56 -5.05
N ASN A 118 -8.84 28.87 -4.83
CA ASN A 118 -7.73 29.67 -5.33
C ASN A 118 -6.41 29.32 -4.64
N GLY A 119 -5.40 28.94 -5.42
CA GLY A 119 -4.06 28.64 -4.92
C GLY A 119 -3.91 27.28 -4.23
N CYS A 120 -4.98 26.50 -4.12
CA CYS A 120 -4.94 25.15 -3.56
C CYS A 120 -4.25 24.19 -4.53
N ARG A 121 -3.34 23.35 -4.00
CA ARG A 121 -2.63 22.34 -4.80
C ARG A 121 -3.26 20.97 -4.62
N ALA A 122 -3.27 20.18 -5.70
CA ALA A 122 -3.72 18.79 -5.67
C ALA A 122 -2.52 17.83 -5.73
N PHE A 123 -2.45 16.88 -4.78
CA PHE A 123 -1.36 15.92 -4.69
C PHE A 123 -1.85 14.47 -4.61
N ILE A 124 -0.95 13.55 -4.97
CA ILE A 124 -0.93 12.17 -4.48
C ILE A 124 0.44 11.86 -3.88
N ALA A 125 0.52 10.84 -3.03
CA ALA A 125 1.78 10.35 -2.49
C ALA A 125 1.84 8.83 -2.47
N ASP A 126 3.00 8.30 -2.80
CA ASP A 126 3.39 6.88 -2.70
C ASP A 126 2.24 5.91 -3.07
N PRO A 127 1.68 5.94 -4.31
CA PRO A 127 0.58 5.07 -4.72
C PRO A 127 0.99 3.59 -4.68
N GLY A 128 0.00 2.69 -4.63
CA GLY A 128 0.24 1.24 -4.55
C GLY A 128 1.00 0.63 -5.74
N ILE A 129 1.19 1.41 -6.81
CA ILE A 129 1.95 1.05 -8.02
C ILE A 129 3.39 1.57 -8.01
N VAL A 130 3.88 2.09 -6.87
CA VAL A 130 5.29 2.47 -6.76
C VAL A 130 6.18 1.28 -7.10
N ASP A 131 7.06 1.49 -8.06
CA ASP A 131 8.04 0.49 -8.49
C ASP A 131 9.44 1.11 -8.45
N GLU A 132 10.18 0.75 -7.43
CA GLU A 132 11.58 1.10 -7.21
C GLU A 132 12.43 -0.17 -7.06
N MET A 133 11.86 -1.33 -7.43
CA MET A 133 12.56 -2.61 -7.35
C MET A 133 13.83 -2.58 -8.23
N ASP A 134 14.84 -3.26 -7.77
CA ASP A 134 16.04 -3.48 -8.59
C ASP A 134 15.67 -4.34 -9.81
N GLU A 135 16.35 -4.12 -10.93
CA GLU A 135 16.05 -4.83 -12.20
C GLU A 135 16.04 -6.35 -12.01
N ILE A 136 16.98 -6.86 -11.23
CA ILE A 136 17.08 -8.29 -10.94
C ILE A 136 15.85 -8.83 -10.19
N ALA A 137 15.19 -8.01 -9.37
CA ALA A 137 14.01 -8.40 -8.63
C ALA A 137 12.75 -8.60 -9.50
N HIS A 138 12.75 -8.04 -10.73
CA HIS A 138 11.66 -8.26 -11.69
C HIS A 138 11.80 -9.55 -12.50
N ILE A 139 12.99 -10.16 -12.51
CA ILE A 139 13.27 -11.31 -13.36
C ILE A 139 12.67 -12.57 -12.74
N THR A 140 11.90 -13.30 -13.53
CA THR A 140 11.43 -14.65 -13.21
C THR A 140 12.10 -15.69 -14.08
N GLY A 141 11.82 -16.95 -13.86
CA GLY A 141 12.25 -18.05 -14.76
C GLY A 141 11.54 -18.04 -16.12
N SER A 142 10.64 -17.09 -16.38
CA SER A 142 9.91 -16.95 -17.66
C SER A 142 10.05 -15.54 -18.22
N PRO A 143 10.56 -15.38 -19.47
CA PRO A 143 10.72 -14.06 -20.06
C PRO A 143 9.40 -13.36 -20.38
N ILE A 144 8.30 -14.08 -20.44
CA ILE A 144 6.96 -13.53 -20.74
C ILE A 144 6.13 -13.21 -19.49
N MET A 145 6.62 -13.52 -18.30
CA MET A 145 5.94 -13.31 -17.01
C MET A 145 6.87 -12.61 -16.01
N PRO A 146 7.29 -11.37 -16.26
CA PRO A 146 8.09 -10.62 -15.29
C PRO A 146 7.26 -10.32 -14.04
N ARG A 147 7.92 -10.14 -12.90
CA ARG A 147 7.28 -9.63 -11.70
C ARG A 147 6.88 -8.16 -11.90
N ILE A 148 5.68 -7.85 -11.49
CA ILE A 148 5.15 -6.50 -11.34
C ILE A 148 4.70 -6.34 -9.90
N THR A 149 4.84 -5.14 -9.33
CA THR A 149 4.49 -4.94 -7.94
C THR A 149 3.25 -4.09 -7.76
N THR A 150 2.43 -4.45 -6.76
CA THR A 150 1.34 -3.65 -6.20
C THR A 150 1.35 -3.90 -4.70
N TRP A 151 1.65 -2.87 -3.91
CA TRP A 151 1.94 -3.01 -2.49
C TRP A 151 1.50 -1.79 -1.67
N HIS A 152 1.65 -1.86 -0.36
CA HIS A 152 1.23 -0.80 0.55
C HIS A 152 2.33 0.27 0.71
N ALA A 153 2.71 0.91 -0.41
CA ALA A 153 3.84 1.83 -0.50
C ALA A 153 3.73 3.00 0.50
N LEU A 154 2.57 3.68 0.52
CA LEU A 154 2.33 4.81 1.40
C LEU A 154 2.56 4.44 2.87
N ASN A 155 1.95 3.33 3.33
CA ASN A 155 2.04 2.91 4.72
C ASN A 155 3.46 2.45 5.07
N GLN A 156 4.11 1.60 4.27
CA GLN A 156 5.47 1.13 4.57
C GLN A 156 6.48 2.27 4.60
N ARG A 157 6.41 3.22 3.67
CA ARG A 157 7.32 4.38 3.65
C ARG A 157 7.04 5.35 4.80
N ALA A 158 5.78 5.54 5.18
CA ALA A 158 5.42 6.34 6.34
C ALA A 158 6.00 5.74 7.64
N ILE A 159 5.86 4.43 7.83
CA ILE A 159 6.41 3.73 9.00
C ILE A 159 7.94 3.74 9.00
N ALA A 160 8.59 3.61 7.85
CA ALA A 160 10.05 3.75 7.75
C ALA A 160 10.53 5.13 8.24
N ARG A 161 9.86 6.21 7.79
CA ARG A 161 10.18 7.59 8.24
C ARG A 161 9.89 7.79 9.72
N ARG A 162 8.76 7.24 10.23
CA ARG A 162 8.42 7.27 11.65
C ARG A 162 9.47 6.55 12.49
N PHE A 163 9.85 5.33 12.10
CA PHE A 163 10.91 4.59 12.79
C PHE A 163 12.24 5.34 12.80
N ALA A 164 12.64 5.95 11.68
CA ALA A 164 13.88 6.73 11.60
C ALA A 164 13.87 7.93 12.56
N ARG A 165 12.73 8.63 12.70
CA ARG A 165 12.54 9.69 13.67
C ARG A 165 12.63 9.16 15.10
N ASP A 166 11.85 8.12 15.44
CA ASP A 166 11.85 7.51 16.77
C ASP A 166 13.22 6.94 17.14
N TYR A 167 13.97 6.43 16.16
CA TYR A 167 15.36 5.99 16.34
C TYR A 167 16.27 7.17 16.69
N SER A 168 16.18 8.25 15.92
CA SER A 168 17.03 9.44 16.12
C SER A 168 16.75 10.15 17.45
N GLU A 169 15.49 10.15 17.91
CA GLU A 169 15.12 10.66 19.23
C GLU A 169 15.74 9.83 20.37
N ARG A 170 15.84 8.51 20.19
CA ARG A 170 16.47 7.59 21.16
C ARG A 170 17.99 7.57 21.07
N HIS A 171 18.54 7.97 19.93
CA HIS A 171 19.99 7.96 19.64
C HIS A 171 20.44 9.32 19.07
N PRO A 172 20.35 10.40 19.86
CA PRO A 172 20.69 11.75 19.39
C PRO A 172 22.17 11.91 19.01
N GLU A 173 23.04 11.01 19.52
CA GLU A 173 24.46 10.94 19.17
C GLU A 173 24.73 10.34 17.79
N ALA A 174 23.78 9.60 17.23
CA ALA A 174 23.91 8.93 15.94
C ALA A 174 22.56 8.93 15.18
N PRO A 175 21.99 10.11 14.85
CA PRO A 175 20.70 10.20 14.20
C PRO A 175 20.76 9.60 12.79
N LYS A 176 19.72 8.90 12.40
CA LYS A 176 19.57 8.30 11.07
C LYS A 176 18.27 8.76 10.44
N LYS A 177 18.29 9.00 9.11
CA LYS A 177 17.10 9.17 8.29
C LYS A 177 16.72 7.83 7.69
N TYR A 178 15.53 7.74 7.10
CA TYR A 178 15.10 6.55 6.35
C TYR A 178 16.07 6.21 5.21
N GLU A 179 16.66 7.24 4.58
CA GLU A 179 17.66 7.12 3.52
C GLU A 179 19.02 6.57 4.00
N ASP A 180 19.20 6.40 5.30
CA ASP A 180 20.42 5.83 5.91
C ASP A 180 20.23 4.37 6.36
N MET A 181 19.00 3.84 6.28
CA MET A 181 18.62 2.54 6.87
C MET A 181 18.32 1.47 5.84
N ASN A 182 18.59 0.23 6.23
CA ASN A 182 18.13 -0.98 5.57
C ASN A 182 17.06 -1.65 6.43
N LEU A 183 15.85 -1.76 5.92
CA LEU A 183 14.68 -2.24 6.67
C LEU A 183 13.97 -3.36 5.92
N ILE A 184 13.43 -4.34 6.65
CA ILE A 184 12.39 -5.21 6.12
C ILE A 184 11.07 -4.75 6.74
N ILE A 185 10.09 -4.40 5.90
CA ILE A 185 8.82 -3.85 6.38
C ILE A 185 7.66 -4.75 5.96
N CYS A 186 6.86 -5.15 6.95
CA CYS A 186 5.68 -5.97 6.79
C CYS A 186 4.44 -5.12 7.03
N HIS A 187 3.64 -4.89 6.00
CA HIS A 187 2.27 -4.42 6.16
C HIS A 187 1.34 -5.62 6.22
N LEU A 188 0.64 -5.78 7.34
CA LEU A 188 -0.24 -6.91 7.62
C LEU A 188 -1.68 -6.43 7.76
N GLY A 189 -2.46 -6.60 6.71
CA GLY A 189 -3.87 -6.22 6.63
C GLY A 189 -4.70 -7.25 5.86
N GLY A 190 -5.80 -6.84 5.23
CA GLY A 190 -6.58 -7.69 4.32
C GLY A 190 -5.73 -8.24 3.17
N GLY A 191 -4.73 -7.46 2.72
CA GLY A 191 -3.58 -7.92 1.94
C GLY A 191 -2.29 -7.81 2.75
N ILE A 192 -1.27 -8.61 2.38
CA ILE A 192 0.04 -8.59 3.03
C ILE A 192 1.12 -8.25 2.00
N SER A 193 1.94 -7.24 2.32
CA SER A 193 3.14 -6.95 1.56
C SER A 193 4.36 -6.92 2.48
N VAL A 194 5.43 -7.58 2.06
CA VAL A 194 6.72 -7.62 2.75
C VAL A 194 7.76 -7.06 1.78
N GLY A 195 8.40 -5.95 2.16
CA GLY A 195 9.35 -5.23 1.31
C GLY A 195 10.73 -5.09 1.94
N ALA A 196 11.77 -5.23 1.12
CA ALA A 196 13.14 -4.90 1.45
C ALA A 196 13.41 -3.43 1.08
N HIS A 197 13.65 -2.61 2.07
CA HIS A 197 13.97 -1.20 1.89
C HIS A 197 15.46 -0.96 2.10
N CYS A 198 16.11 -0.43 1.07
CA CYS A 198 17.51 -0.06 1.11
C CYS A 198 17.67 1.44 0.88
N LYS A 199 18.19 2.14 1.87
CA LYS A 199 18.54 3.56 1.74
C LYS A 199 17.42 4.42 1.14
N GLY A 200 16.20 4.29 1.69
CA GLY A 200 15.04 5.08 1.26
C GLY A 200 14.27 4.53 0.05
N ARG A 201 14.69 3.42 -0.56
CA ARG A 201 14.01 2.75 -1.68
C ARG A 201 13.52 1.36 -1.30
N CYS A 202 12.35 0.96 -1.78
CA CYS A 202 11.89 -0.42 -1.72
C CYS A 202 12.42 -1.18 -2.94
N ILE A 203 13.49 -1.96 -2.75
CA ILE A 203 14.24 -2.61 -3.82
C ILE A 203 13.75 -4.00 -4.18
N ASP A 204 12.91 -4.61 -3.34
CA ASP A 204 12.17 -5.84 -3.62
C ASP A 204 10.93 -5.90 -2.73
N VAL A 205 9.79 -6.28 -3.29
CA VAL A 205 8.52 -6.44 -2.58
C VAL A 205 7.60 -7.37 -3.34
N ASN A 206 6.80 -8.17 -2.65
CA ASN A 206 5.80 -9.02 -3.29
C ASN A 206 4.61 -8.22 -3.83
N ASN A 207 4.00 -8.72 -4.91
CA ASN A 207 2.70 -8.24 -5.36
C ASN A 207 1.61 -8.73 -4.40
N ALA A 208 1.19 -7.84 -3.51
CA ALA A 208 0.21 -8.16 -2.49
C ALA A 208 -1.23 -8.34 -3.04
N PHE A 209 -1.46 -8.13 -4.34
CA PHE A 209 -2.78 -8.16 -4.97
C PHE A 209 -3.02 -9.39 -5.85
N ASP A 210 -2.04 -9.80 -6.65
CA ASP A 210 -2.21 -10.77 -7.74
C ASP A 210 -1.59 -12.15 -7.46
N GLY A 211 -1.48 -12.58 -6.19
CA GLY A 211 -1.09 -13.96 -5.86
C GLY A 211 0.42 -14.16 -5.75
N GLU A 212 1.11 -13.24 -5.09
CA GLU A 212 2.53 -13.37 -4.74
C GLU A 212 2.71 -13.14 -3.23
N GLY A 213 3.74 -13.75 -2.65
CA GLY A 213 4.06 -13.63 -1.22
C GLY A 213 3.18 -14.49 -0.31
N PRO A 214 3.09 -14.15 0.98
CA PRO A 214 2.27 -14.88 1.94
C PRO A 214 0.78 -14.70 1.67
N PHE A 215 -0.03 -15.72 1.98
CA PHE A 215 -1.46 -15.54 1.97
C PHE A 215 -1.90 -14.63 3.14
N SER A 216 -3.04 -13.99 2.97
CA SER A 216 -3.58 -13.01 3.91
C SER A 216 -5.02 -13.39 4.32
N PRO A 217 -5.72 -12.59 5.14
CA PRO A 217 -7.14 -12.82 5.40
C PRO A 217 -8.00 -13.02 4.16
N GLU A 218 -7.74 -12.31 3.05
CA GLU A 218 -8.61 -12.31 1.86
C GLU A 218 -7.91 -12.78 0.57
N ARG A 219 -6.59 -13.03 0.59
CA ARG A 219 -5.79 -13.30 -0.63
C ARG A 219 -5.02 -14.59 -0.50
N ALA A 220 -4.89 -15.29 -1.63
CA ALA A 220 -4.27 -16.61 -1.68
C ALA A 220 -2.75 -16.61 -1.46
N GLY A 221 -2.08 -15.48 -1.73
CA GLY A 221 -0.61 -15.47 -1.82
C GLY A 221 -0.10 -16.33 -2.97
N SER A 222 1.14 -16.79 -2.85
CA SER A 222 1.74 -17.67 -3.86
C SER A 222 1.09 -19.04 -3.87
N LEU A 223 0.70 -19.48 -5.07
CA LEU A 223 0.07 -20.78 -5.31
C LEU A 223 1.00 -21.69 -6.14
N PRO A 224 0.89 -23.02 -6.01
CA PRO A 224 1.58 -23.96 -6.90
C PRO A 224 1.12 -23.74 -8.36
N SER A 225 2.03 -23.30 -9.23
CA SER A 225 1.70 -22.90 -10.61
C SER A 225 1.09 -24.02 -11.43
N GLY A 226 1.60 -25.28 -11.31
CA GLY A 226 1.04 -26.43 -12.04
C GLY A 226 -0.42 -26.68 -11.67
N ALA A 227 -0.73 -26.75 -10.37
CA ALA A 227 -2.10 -26.95 -9.89
C ALA A 227 -3.04 -25.80 -10.30
N LEU A 228 -2.54 -24.56 -10.34
CA LEU A 228 -3.30 -23.41 -10.82
C LEU A 228 -3.64 -23.54 -12.31
N ILE A 229 -2.67 -23.95 -13.14
CA ILE A 229 -2.90 -24.20 -14.58
C ILE A 229 -3.95 -25.28 -14.76
N ASP A 230 -3.81 -26.43 -14.08
CA ASP A 230 -4.77 -27.54 -14.15
C ASP A 230 -6.19 -27.06 -13.77
N LEU A 231 -6.30 -26.21 -12.76
CA LEU A 231 -7.57 -25.63 -12.33
C LEU A 231 -8.16 -24.67 -13.39
N CYS A 232 -7.32 -23.84 -14.03
CA CYS A 232 -7.74 -22.91 -15.09
C CYS A 232 -8.34 -23.65 -16.29
N TYR A 233 -7.80 -24.82 -16.64
CA TYR A 233 -8.25 -25.60 -17.79
C TYR A 233 -9.24 -26.73 -17.43
N SER A 234 -9.61 -26.85 -16.15
CA SER A 234 -10.56 -27.88 -15.69
C SER A 234 -12.01 -27.69 -16.14
N GLY A 235 -12.36 -26.49 -16.62
CA GLY A 235 -13.76 -26.12 -16.94
C GLY A 235 -14.66 -25.90 -15.71
N ARG A 236 -14.13 -26.03 -14.47
CA ARG A 236 -14.93 -25.90 -13.24
C ARG A 236 -15.24 -24.46 -12.85
N TYR A 237 -14.44 -23.51 -13.30
CA TYR A 237 -14.54 -22.10 -12.94
C TYR A 237 -14.29 -21.20 -14.14
N THR A 238 -14.97 -20.06 -14.18
CA THR A 238 -14.65 -18.97 -15.09
C THR A 238 -13.38 -18.25 -14.66
N LYS A 239 -12.80 -17.46 -15.56
CA LYS A 239 -11.64 -16.60 -15.25
C LYS A 239 -11.93 -15.63 -14.10
N GLU A 240 -13.13 -15.05 -14.08
CA GLU A 240 -13.60 -14.10 -13.07
C GLU A 240 -13.73 -14.76 -11.70
N GLU A 241 -14.26 -15.98 -11.65
CA GLU A 241 -14.35 -16.75 -10.41
C GLU A 241 -12.98 -17.15 -9.87
N LEU A 242 -12.05 -17.55 -10.74
CA LEU A 242 -10.67 -17.85 -10.34
C LEU A 242 -9.94 -16.61 -9.82
N LYS A 243 -10.10 -15.45 -10.47
CA LYS A 243 -9.54 -14.20 -9.96
C LYS A 243 -10.05 -13.86 -8.57
N LYS A 244 -11.34 -14.04 -8.28
CA LYS A 244 -11.91 -13.86 -6.93
C LYS A 244 -11.33 -14.87 -5.91
N ARG A 245 -10.93 -16.07 -6.34
CA ARG A 245 -10.28 -17.08 -5.50
C ARG A 245 -8.79 -16.79 -5.26
N ILE A 246 -8.20 -15.86 -6.01
CA ILE A 246 -6.86 -15.33 -5.75
C ILE A 246 -6.95 -14.12 -4.81
N SER A 247 -7.92 -13.22 -5.05
CA SER A 247 -8.06 -11.97 -4.30
C SER A 247 -9.53 -11.69 -3.96
N GLY A 248 -9.86 -11.62 -2.68
CA GLY A 248 -11.18 -11.31 -2.13
C GLY A 248 -11.96 -12.50 -1.54
N LYS A 249 -11.77 -13.73 -2.06
CA LYS A 249 -12.39 -14.97 -1.52
C LYS A 249 -11.37 -16.07 -1.29
N ALA A 250 -10.19 -15.70 -0.82
CA ALA A 250 -9.08 -16.61 -0.57
C ALA A 250 -8.59 -16.47 0.88
N GLY A 251 -7.42 -16.98 1.19
CA GLY A 251 -6.77 -16.83 2.48
C GLY A 251 -7.59 -17.38 3.64
N LEU A 252 -7.56 -16.69 4.78
CA LEU A 252 -8.29 -17.11 5.98
C LEU A 252 -9.81 -17.18 5.73
N ALA A 253 -10.37 -16.27 4.92
CA ALA A 253 -11.78 -16.30 4.53
C ALA A 253 -12.18 -17.62 3.85
N ALA A 254 -11.33 -18.14 2.96
CA ALA A 254 -11.59 -19.42 2.29
C ALA A 254 -11.45 -20.64 3.23
N HIS A 255 -10.52 -20.59 4.19
CA HIS A 255 -10.24 -21.69 5.10
C HIS A 255 -11.18 -21.73 6.30
N LEU A 256 -11.52 -20.57 6.86
CA LEU A 256 -12.19 -20.41 8.16
C LEU A 256 -13.56 -19.71 8.07
N GLY A 257 -13.91 -19.13 6.92
CA GLY A 257 -15.15 -18.37 6.72
C GLY A 257 -15.14 -16.96 7.33
N THR A 258 -14.01 -16.51 7.89
CA THR A 258 -13.86 -15.20 8.50
C THR A 258 -12.52 -14.57 8.16
N VAL A 259 -12.46 -13.22 8.17
CA VAL A 259 -11.26 -12.41 8.02
C VAL A 259 -10.83 -11.76 9.34
N SER A 260 -11.64 -11.93 10.38
CA SER A 260 -11.45 -11.28 11.67
C SER A 260 -10.41 -12.03 12.51
N ILE A 261 -9.22 -11.45 12.65
CA ILE A 261 -8.17 -12.02 13.52
C ILE A 261 -8.66 -12.19 14.96
N PRO A 262 -9.35 -11.21 15.60
CA PRO A 262 -9.90 -11.40 16.95
C PRO A 262 -10.87 -12.58 17.06
N GLU A 263 -11.74 -12.80 16.07
CA GLU A 263 -12.64 -13.96 16.03
C GLU A 263 -11.86 -15.28 15.93
N ILE A 264 -10.81 -15.32 15.09
CA ILE A 264 -9.95 -16.49 14.95
C ILE A 264 -9.21 -16.79 16.26
N GLU A 265 -8.67 -15.77 16.93
CA GLU A 265 -8.02 -15.92 18.24
C GLU A 265 -8.98 -16.44 19.30
N GLN A 266 -10.23 -15.98 19.32
CA GLN A 266 -11.26 -16.51 20.20
C GLN A 266 -11.50 -17.99 19.93
N ARG A 267 -11.66 -18.41 18.67
CA ARG A 267 -11.83 -19.82 18.29
C ARG A 267 -10.63 -20.68 18.73
N ILE A 268 -9.41 -20.16 18.62
CA ILE A 268 -8.21 -20.83 19.10
C ILE A 268 -8.28 -21.04 20.61
N ALA A 269 -8.67 -20.01 21.36
CA ALA A 269 -8.85 -20.10 22.82
C ALA A 269 -9.94 -21.11 23.23
N GLU A 270 -10.92 -21.35 22.36
CA GLU A 270 -11.98 -22.35 22.52
C GLU A 270 -11.57 -23.77 22.05
N GLY A 271 -10.34 -23.94 21.53
CA GLY A 271 -9.77 -25.23 21.13
C GLY A 271 -9.97 -25.60 19.65
N ASP A 272 -10.25 -24.63 18.77
CA ASP A 272 -10.34 -24.86 17.31
C ASP A 272 -8.94 -25.05 16.70
N GLU A 273 -8.49 -26.30 16.63
CA GLU A 273 -7.19 -26.67 16.06
C GLU A 273 -7.03 -26.24 14.58
N LYS A 274 -8.12 -26.19 13.82
CA LYS A 274 -8.08 -25.73 12.43
C LYS A 274 -7.82 -24.23 12.36
N ALA A 275 -8.45 -23.44 13.21
CA ALA A 275 -8.22 -22.00 13.31
C ALA A 275 -6.77 -21.71 13.66
N GLU A 276 -6.24 -22.42 14.65
CA GLU A 276 -4.83 -22.31 15.05
C GLU A 276 -3.87 -22.68 13.91
N LEU A 277 -4.08 -23.81 13.25
CA LEU A 277 -3.26 -24.26 12.13
C LEU A 277 -3.23 -23.22 10.99
N MET A 278 -4.41 -22.67 10.62
CA MET A 278 -4.49 -21.71 9.51
C MET A 278 -3.85 -20.37 9.86
N LEU A 279 -4.05 -19.86 11.08
CA LEU A 279 -3.41 -18.61 11.52
C LEU A 279 -1.89 -18.79 11.59
N ASN A 280 -1.41 -19.89 12.16
CA ASN A 280 0.02 -20.20 12.22
C ASN A 280 0.63 -20.43 10.84
N ALA A 281 -0.10 -20.99 9.88
CA ALA A 281 0.36 -21.13 8.50
C ALA A 281 0.54 -19.75 7.82
N MET A 282 -0.36 -18.78 8.07
CA MET A 282 -0.20 -17.41 7.60
C MET A 282 1.06 -16.76 8.20
N ILE A 283 1.24 -16.85 9.52
CA ILE A 283 2.42 -16.32 10.23
C ILE A 283 3.71 -16.95 9.68
N TYR A 284 3.69 -18.26 9.46
CA TYR A 284 4.84 -18.99 8.90
C TYR A 284 5.21 -18.48 7.51
N GLN A 285 4.23 -18.21 6.65
CA GLN A 285 4.51 -17.67 5.31
C GLN A 285 5.01 -16.23 5.37
N ILE A 286 4.52 -15.40 6.30
CA ILE A 286 5.05 -14.05 6.54
C ILE A 286 6.52 -14.14 6.96
N ALA A 287 6.83 -15.00 7.93
CA ALA A 287 8.21 -15.20 8.39
C ALA A 287 9.15 -15.67 7.27
N LYS A 288 8.68 -16.59 6.40
CA LYS A 288 9.44 -17.01 5.21
C LYS A 288 9.69 -15.85 4.25
N ALA A 289 8.72 -14.99 4.03
CA ALA A 289 8.89 -13.81 3.17
C ALA A 289 9.93 -12.84 3.75
N VAL A 290 9.90 -12.59 5.06
CA VAL A 290 10.92 -11.80 5.77
C VAL A 290 12.31 -12.44 5.59
N GLY A 291 12.43 -13.75 5.82
CA GLY A 291 13.69 -14.48 5.66
C GLY A 291 14.23 -14.46 4.22
N ALA A 292 13.35 -14.54 3.22
CA ALA A 292 13.73 -14.48 1.81
C ALA A 292 14.30 -13.11 1.40
N LEU A 293 13.91 -12.03 2.09
CA LEU A 293 14.41 -10.68 1.82
C LEU A 293 15.73 -10.35 2.55
N ALA A 294 16.13 -11.14 3.53
CA ALA A 294 17.38 -10.91 4.24
C ALA A 294 18.62 -10.93 3.31
N PRO A 295 18.79 -11.89 2.38
CA PRO A 295 19.89 -11.88 1.41
C PRO A 295 19.80 -10.73 0.40
N VAL A 296 18.61 -10.20 0.10
CA VAL A 296 18.44 -9.00 -0.75
C VAL A 296 19.17 -7.80 -0.14
N LEU A 297 19.21 -7.71 1.19
CA LEU A 297 19.93 -6.70 1.95
C LEU A 297 21.32 -7.17 2.42
N PHE A 298 21.84 -8.27 1.88
CA PHE A 298 23.12 -8.88 2.27
C PHE A 298 23.25 -9.17 3.78
N GLY A 299 22.11 -9.43 4.45
CA GLY A 299 22.05 -9.61 5.91
C GLY A 299 22.29 -8.32 6.73
N LYS A 300 22.48 -7.18 6.07
CA LYS A 300 22.66 -5.87 6.73
C LYS A 300 21.29 -5.22 6.98
N ILE A 301 20.60 -5.64 8.02
CA ILE A 301 19.24 -5.22 8.36
C ILE A 301 19.29 -4.42 9.66
N ASP A 302 18.91 -3.14 9.62
CA ASP A 302 18.84 -2.31 10.83
C ASP A 302 17.61 -2.68 11.70
N ALA A 303 16.47 -3.00 11.08
CA ALA A 303 15.26 -3.41 11.79
C ALA A 303 14.25 -4.13 10.87
N ILE A 304 13.37 -4.92 11.50
CA ILE A 304 12.15 -5.46 10.91
C ILE A 304 10.99 -4.64 11.46
N LEU A 305 10.20 -4.00 10.60
CA LEU A 305 9.06 -3.19 11.00
C LEU A 305 7.76 -3.91 10.63
N VAL A 306 6.80 -3.95 11.55
CA VAL A 306 5.49 -4.57 11.32
C VAL A 306 4.40 -3.55 11.56
N THR A 307 3.49 -3.40 10.59
CA THR A 307 2.38 -2.45 10.62
C THR A 307 1.11 -3.07 10.02
N GLY A 308 0.02 -2.31 9.95
CA GLY A 308 -1.28 -2.75 9.48
C GLY A 308 -2.20 -3.22 10.62
N GLY A 309 -3.44 -3.52 10.28
CA GLY A 309 -4.48 -3.87 11.27
C GLY A 309 -4.18 -5.17 12.04
N ILE A 310 -3.50 -6.15 11.41
CA ILE A 310 -3.14 -7.41 12.07
C ILE A 310 -2.05 -7.19 13.13
N ALA A 311 -1.28 -6.12 13.04
CA ALA A 311 -0.23 -5.82 14.02
C ALA A 311 -0.78 -5.48 15.44
N TYR A 312 -2.09 -5.29 15.61
CA TYR A 312 -2.74 -5.22 16.92
C TYR A 312 -2.79 -6.58 17.62
N SER A 313 -2.71 -7.69 16.89
CA SER A 313 -2.76 -9.05 17.44
C SER A 313 -1.45 -9.37 18.17
N LYS A 314 -1.55 -9.55 19.48
CA LYS A 314 -0.40 -9.98 20.30
C LYS A 314 0.03 -11.41 19.93
N TYR A 315 -0.94 -12.29 19.66
CA TYR A 315 -0.68 -13.66 19.24
C TYR A 315 0.19 -13.69 17.95
N VAL A 316 -0.26 -12.98 16.91
CA VAL A 316 0.48 -12.93 15.64
C VAL A 316 1.85 -12.31 15.84
N MET A 317 1.96 -11.20 16.59
CA MET A 317 3.25 -10.53 16.81
C MET A 317 4.26 -11.37 17.58
N GLU A 318 3.82 -12.10 18.59
CA GLU A 318 4.69 -12.98 19.37
C GLU A 318 5.20 -14.16 18.53
N HIS A 319 4.30 -14.86 17.82
CA HIS A 319 4.68 -15.99 16.97
C HIS A 319 5.54 -15.57 15.76
N LEU A 320 5.32 -14.38 15.21
CA LEU A 320 6.17 -13.84 14.16
C LEU A 320 7.55 -13.49 14.70
N ARG A 321 7.62 -12.80 15.85
CA ARG A 321 8.86 -12.40 16.52
C ARG A 321 9.81 -13.58 16.74
N GLN A 322 9.29 -14.68 17.28
CA GLN A 322 10.05 -15.91 17.52
C GLN A 322 10.71 -16.45 16.25
N ARG A 323 10.11 -16.18 15.07
CA ARG A 323 10.59 -16.68 13.78
C ARG A 323 11.54 -15.77 13.05
N VAL A 324 11.57 -14.45 13.37
CA VAL A 324 12.31 -13.47 12.54
C VAL A 324 13.30 -12.61 13.32
N GLU A 325 13.19 -12.51 14.65
CA GLU A 325 13.99 -11.59 15.45
C GLU A 325 15.49 -11.93 15.49
N PHE A 326 15.86 -13.17 15.14
CA PHE A 326 17.26 -13.56 14.96
C PHE A 326 17.94 -12.88 13.76
N LEU A 327 17.16 -12.32 12.81
CA LEU A 327 17.68 -11.59 11.65
C LEU A 327 17.99 -10.12 12.00
N ALA A 328 17.10 -9.48 12.73
CA ALA A 328 17.23 -8.10 13.22
C ALA A 328 16.12 -7.80 14.25
N PRO A 329 16.27 -6.74 15.09
CA PRO A 329 15.24 -6.32 16.03
C PRO A 329 13.91 -6.04 15.34
N MET A 330 12.79 -6.56 15.90
CA MET A 330 11.45 -6.36 15.38
C MET A 330 10.70 -5.27 16.16
N TYR A 331 10.23 -4.25 15.45
CA TYR A 331 9.41 -3.16 15.99
C TYR A 331 8.00 -3.19 15.39
N VAL A 332 7.00 -2.93 16.23
CA VAL A 332 5.59 -3.03 15.85
C VAL A 332 4.93 -1.65 15.93
N TYR A 333 4.31 -1.23 14.83
CA TYR A 333 3.56 0.00 14.66
C TYR A 333 2.14 -0.36 14.19
N PRO A 334 1.22 -0.73 15.10
CA PRO A 334 -0.11 -1.20 14.73
C PRO A 334 -0.93 -0.10 14.07
N GLY A 335 -1.76 -0.49 13.10
CA GLY A 335 -2.69 0.41 12.42
C GLY A 335 -2.22 0.87 11.04
N GLU A 336 -3.06 1.67 10.43
CA GLU A 336 -2.87 2.23 9.09
C GLU A 336 -3.23 3.72 9.14
N ASP A 337 -2.26 4.57 9.47
CA ASP A 337 -2.46 6.02 9.51
C ASP A 337 -2.29 6.64 8.11
N GLU A 338 -3.01 6.06 7.10
CA GLU A 338 -2.87 6.49 5.70
C GLU A 338 -3.25 7.96 5.49
N LEU A 339 -4.26 8.47 6.22
CA LEU A 339 -4.65 9.88 6.12
C LEU A 339 -3.60 10.82 6.69
N GLU A 340 -3.00 10.46 7.83
CA GLU A 340 -1.87 11.20 8.39
C GLU A 340 -0.65 11.13 7.45
N ALA A 341 -0.34 9.94 6.92
CA ALA A 341 0.75 9.78 5.96
C ALA A 341 0.56 10.65 4.70
N LEU A 342 -0.66 10.72 4.16
CA LEU A 342 -1.00 11.62 3.06
C LEU A 342 -0.78 13.08 3.46
N ALA A 343 -1.35 13.51 4.59
CA ALA A 343 -1.27 14.90 5.05
C ALA A 343 0.18 15.35 5.29
N LEU A 344 1.00 14.51 5.93
CA LEU A 344 2.43 14.80 6.17
C LEU A 344 3.23 14.88 4.86
N ASN A 345 2.91 14.07 3.86
CA ASN A 345 3.52 14.19 2.53
C ASN A 345 3.12 15.50 1.84
N ALA A 346 1.85 15.91 1.90
CA ALA A 346 1.41 17.21 1.36
C ALA A 346 2.07 18.38 2.10
N LEU A 347 2.16 18.31 3.43
CA LEU A 347 2.82 19.32 4.26
C LEU A 347 4.29 19.49 3.88
N GLY A 348 5.04 18.38 3.76
CA GLY A 348 6.43 18.39 3.34
C GLY A 348 6.61 18.97 1.91
N ALA A 349 5.67 18.70 1.01
CA ALA A 349 5.65 19.27 -0.33
C ALA A 349 5.40 20.79 -0.31
N LEU A 350 4.42 21.26 0.48
CA LEU A 350 4.11 22.68 0.63
C LEU A 350 5.25 23.47 1.27
N ARG A 351 5.98 22.86 2.21
CA ARG A 351 7.14 23.45 2.88
C ARG A 351 8.44 23.39 2.06
N GLY A 352 8.43 22.69 0.91
CA GLY A 352 9.64 22.46 0.11
C GLY A 352 10.63 21.46 0.71
N GLU A 353 10.22 20.72 1.75
CA GLU A 353 11.01 19.67 2.41
C GLU A 353 11.08 18.40 1.55
N GLN A 354 10.06 18.19 0.70
CA GLN A 354 9.99 17.11 -0.26
C GLN A 354 9.87 17.65 -1.68
N LYS A 355 10.65 17.08 -2.59
CA LYS A 355 10.56 17.44 -4.01
C LYS A 355 9.26 16.89 -4.59
N VAL A 356 8.41 17.77 -5.09
CA VAL A 356 7.22 17.40 -5.86
C VAL A 356 7.63 16.96 -7.25
N LYS A 357 7.10 15.82 -7.69
CA LYS A 357 7.34 15.21 -8.99
C LYS A 357 6.21 15.56 -9.95
N THR A 358 6.51 15.54 -11.23
CA THR A 358 5.52 15.66 -12.32
C THR A 358 5.23 14.30 -12.90
N TYR A 359 3.96 13.97 -13.07
CA TYR A 359 3.54 12.76 -13.77
C TYR A 359 3.56 13.00 -15.29
N HIS A 360 4.04 12.01 -16.03
CA HIS A 360 4.02 12.01 -17.49
C HIS A 360 3.40 10.72 -18.02
N LEU A 361 2.54 10.88 -19.03
CA LEU A 361 2.05 9.74 -19.79
C LEU A 361 3.20 9.06 -20.54
N PRO A 362 3.18 7.72 -20.68
CA PRO A 362 4.19 7.04 -21.50
C PRO A 362 4.15 7.54 -22.92
N THR A 363 5.29 7.96 -23.43
CA THR A 363 5.46 8.30 -24.83
C THR A 363 5.51 7.02 -25.67
N GLY A 364 4.39 6.65 -26.31
CA GLY A 364 4.27 5.50 -27.20
C GLY A 364 3.43 4.36 -26.62
N LEU A 365 2.48 3.90 -27.43
CA LEU A 365 1.67 2.71 -27.21
C LEU A 365 2.56 1.45 -27.30
N SER A 366 3.26 1.12 -26.21
CA SER A 366 3.80 -0.20 -25.99
C SER A 366 3.00 -0.85 -24.88
N THR A 367 2.19 -1.84 -25.21
CA THR A 367 1.54 -2.76 -24.26
C THR A 367 2.55 -3.72 -23.62
N ALA A 368 3.83 -3.57 -23.94
CA ALA A 368 4.97 -4.20 -23.30
C ALA A 368 5.67 -3.15 -22.43
N ASN A 369 6.13 -3.55 -21.24
CA ASN A 369 6.88 -2.71 -20.31
C ASN A 369 7.78 -1.68 -21.02
N PRO A 370 7.77 -0.39 -20.59
CA PRO A 370 8.65 0.61 -21.19
C PRO A 370 10.11 0.15 -21.08
N PRO A 371 10.96 0.44 -22.06
CA PRO A 371 12.38 0.08 -21.98
C PRO A 371 13.00 0.77 -20.75
N ARG A 372 13.51 -0.04 -19.83
CA ARG A 372 14.08 0.35 -18.54
C ARG A 372 15.52 0.89 -18.61
N GLU A 373 15.92 1.40 -19.78
CA GLU A 373 17.33 1.75 -20.05
C GLU A 373 17.90 2.91 -19.22
N THR A 374 17.08 3.73 -18.57
CA THR A 374 17.56 4.98 -17.96
C THR A 374 17.79 4.92 -16.44
N MET A 375 17.24 3.94 -15.72
CA MET A 375 17.42 3.83 -14.25
C MET A 375 18.55 2.89 -13.82
N ALA A 376 18.89 1.89 -14.64
CA ALA A 376 19.82 0.83 -14.28
C ALA A 376 21.27 1.26 -14.00
N ARG A 377 21.71 2.40 -14.56
CA ARG A 377 23.13 2.83 -14.43
C ARG A 377 23.46 3.59 -13.14
N LYS A 378 22.49 4.14 -12.42
CA LYS A 378 22.72 4.90 -11.17
C LYS A 378 22.64 4.09 -9.88
N ASN A 379 22.16 2.84 -9.94
CA ASN A 379 21.74 2.10 -8.73
C ASN A 379 22.68 0.95 -8.32
N LYS A 380 23.81 0.73 -9.02
CA LYS A 380 24.70 -0.42 -8.75
C LYS A 380 25.51 -0.33 -7.44
N GLU A 381 25.58 0.83 -6.78
CA GLU A 381 26.53 1.03 -5.67
C GLU A 381 25.90 1.12 -4.27
N ILE A 382 24.56 1.16 -4.13
CA ILE A 382 23.95 1.58 -2.86
C ILE A 382 23.82 0.44 -1.84
N CYS A 383 23.60 -0.79 -2.28
CA CYS A 383 23.42 -1.97 -1.40
C CYS A 383 24.51 -3.01 -1.53
N ALA A 384 25.44 -2.89 -2.49
CA ALA A 384 26.59 -3.79 -2.60
C ALA A 384 27.51 -3.70 -1.36
N PRO A 385 28.13 -4.81 -0.92
CA PRO A 385 29.12 -4.74 0.12
C PRO A 385 30.29 -3.85 -0.32
N ALA A 386 30.71 -2.92 0.55
CA ALA A 386 31.98 -2.25 0.41
C ALA A 386 33.13 -3.24 0.62
#